data_3ef7b02f580a0d1d277d5a8fcc713844
#
_entry.id   3ef7b02f580a0d1d277d5a8fcc713844
#
_cell.length_a   1.000
_cell.length_b   1.000
_cell.length_c   1.000
_cell.angle_alpha   90.00
_cell.angle_beta   90.00
_cell.angle_gamma   90.00
#
_symmetry.space_group_name_H-M   'P 1'
#
loop_
_entity.id
_entity.type
_entity.pdbx_description
1 polymer ?
#
loop_
_entity_poly.entity_id
_entity_poly.type
_entity_poly.pdbx_seq_one_letter_code
_entity_poly.pdbx_strand_id
1 'polypeptide(L)'
;MNIIKTSVIAAAAITIVGCGSDSDHPSDPSTQVRVTHASSDAPLVNIKANGAILSGLTDVDYQHGSGLITVDSGTYDLSVEAIGTDGSASEVLPVPGVNFAPDMQYDVFALNKTSALQGIILSRSGIKPDSNSVRIDVLHAHPDVGAVDIHLTTDASISAATVGVSGLAFAIDSADLPITVPASTYRIRITPTGQSTDADVVFDSGDLDLPGGTDLMVTAVPNVVNSAMGDSPVNLLVADGSSITVLRDTDEKAIVRAGHAIQDAPAVDILANDAAVAGLTNLTYENVAGTAIAPGTVDVAVAPTGTTSPQVITVPGATFSAGSETTIFAVGRLDDSSQEALIIEDDLRGIATYAKVRVVHANPTAAAALVDIHAVADGGTFSADTAVLKGVSFKDSAVLKIAAGTYDLAVAEAGTTNILLINTNVPALANGNVVTAFATEDSIALNIDK
;
A
#
# COMPACT_ATOMS: atom_id res chain seq x y z
N MET A 1 16.59 -16.05 14.54
CA MET A 1 15.40 -16.11 15.43
C MET A 1 14.90 -14.66 15.54
N ASN A 2 14.26 -14.18 14.48
CA ASN A 2 13.78 -12.81 14.37
C ASN A 2 12.32 -12.77 14.82
N ILE A 3 12.08 -11.98 15.84
CA ILE A 3 10.76 -11.78 16.44
C ILE A 3 9.98 -10.82 15.54
N ILE A 4 8.98 -11.34 14.85
CA ILE A 4 7.96 -10.54 14.18
C ILE A 4 7.19 -9.83 15.30
N LYS A 5 7.37 -8.51 15.41
CA LYS A 5 6.56 -7.68 16.30
C LYS A 5 5.19 -7.45 15.63
N THR A 6 4.26 -8.32 15.94
CA THR A 6 2.84 -8.07 15.68
C THR A 6 2.41 -6.93 16.60
N SER A 7 2.20 -5.74 16.03
CA SER A 7 1.65 -4.61 16.78
C SER A 7 0.17 -4.87 17.02
N VAL A 8 -0.16 -5.34 18.20
CA VAL A 8 -1.53 -5.36 18.70
C VAL A 8 -1.89 -3.91 19.06
N ILE A 9 -2.69 -3.25 18.25
CA ILE A 9 -3.26 -1.95 18.58
C ILE A 9 -4.39 -2.20 19.58
N ALA A 10 -4.12 -1.89 20.85
CA ALA A 10 -5.14 -1.87 21.88
C ALA A 10 -6.07 -0.67 21.63
N ALA A 11 -7.36 -0.93 21.46
CA ALA A 11 -8.37 0.12 21.41
C ALA A 11 -8.39 0.85 22.77
N ALA A 12 -7.82 2.04 22.80
CA ALA A 12 -7.97 2.94 23.95
C ALA A 12 -9.19 3.83 23.73
N ALA A 13 -10.22 3.65 24.54
CA ALA A 13 -11.31 4.59 24.61
C ALA A 13 -10.78 5.91 25.17
N ILE A 14 -10.87 6.99 24.38
CA ILE A 14 -10.48 8.32 24.82
C ILE A 14 -11.75 9.04 25.24
N THR A 15 -11.93 9.19 26.54
CA THR A 15 -12.81 10.18 27.10
C THR A 15 -12.10 11.53 27.10
N ILE A 16 -12.59 12.47 26.33
CA ILE A 16 -12.18 13.88 26.46
C ILE A 16 -12.89 14.41 27.72
N VAL A 17 -12.16 14.43 28.84
CA VAL A 17 -12.68 15.01 30.09
C VAL A 17 -12.60 16.52 29.99
N GLY A 18 -13.75 17.16 29.74
CA GLY A 18 -13.95 18.56 30.08
C GLY A 18 -14.02 18.69 31.62
N CYS A 19 -13.18 19.47 32.26
CA CYS A 19 -13.24 19.78 33.66
C CYS A 19 -14.56 20.52 34.00
N GLY A 20 -15.48 19.86 34.70
CA GLY A 20 -16.64 20.44 35.32
C GLY A 20 -17.26 19.39 36.24
N SER A 21 -17.05 19.54 37.55
CA SER A 21 -17.66 18.70 38.57
C SER A 21 -19.17 19.03 38.68
N ASP A 22 -20.00 18.07 38.25
CA ASP A 22 -21.31 17.78 38.93
C ASP A 22 -21.78 16.39 38.46
N SER A 23 -22.02 15.54 39.43
CA SER A 23 -22.60 14.22 39.31
C SER A 23 -24.08 14.35 39.02
N ASP A 24 -24.53 13.93 37.84
CA ASP A 24 -25.86 13.68 37.30
C ASP A 24 -26.14 14.38 35.95
N HIS A 25 -25.14 14.36 35.02
CA HIS A 25 -25.46 14.64 33.62
C HIS A 25 -25.83 13.31 32.92
N PRO A 26 -26.99 13.26 32.23
CA PRO A 26 -27.19 12.20 31.24
C PRO A 26 -25.99 12.24 30.28
N SER A 27 -25.43 11.07 29.98
CA SER A 27 -24.34 10.96 28.99
C SER A 27 -24.78 11.74 27.75
N ASP A 28 -23.94 12.68 27.30
CA ASP A 28 -24.24 13.43 26.09
C ASP A 28 -24.52 12.43 24.96
N PRO A 29 -25.55 12.72 24.13
CA PRO A 29 -25.91 11.80 23.06
C PRO A 29 -24.69 11.60 22.14
N SER A 30 -24.38 10.35 21.87
CA SER A 30 -23.17 9.97 21.11
C SER A 30 -23.51 9.49 19.69
N THR A 31 -22.50 9.47 18.85
CA THR A 31 -22.52 8.96 17.49
C THR A 31 -21.28 8.11 17.24
N GLN A 32 -21.27 7.36 16.17
CA GLN A 32 -20.11 6.57 15.75
C GLN A 32 -19.55 7.10 14.43
N VAL A 33 -18.25 7.28 14.37
CA VAL A 33 -17.55 7.81 13.18
C VAL A 33 -16.42 6.87 12.81
N ARG A 34 -16.28 6.59 11.53
CA ARG A 34 -15.14 5.89 10.94
C ARG A 34 -14.53 6.74 9.85
N VAL A 35 -13.22 6.73 9.73
CA VAL A 35 -12.49 7.48 8.71
C VAL A 35 -11.68 6.54 7.84
N THR A 36 -11.70 6.75 6.52
CA THR A 36 -11.00 5.92 5.54
C THR A 36 -10.19 6.79 4.59
N HIS A 37 -8.89 6.47 4.43
CA HIS A 37 -8.04 7.07 3.42
C HIS A 37 -8.10 6.26 2.12
N ALA A 38 -8.83 6.78 1.13
CA ALA A 38 -9.08 6.15 -0.17
C ALA A 38 -8.50 6.94 -1.37
N SER A 39 -7.55 7.87 -1.14
CA SER A 39 -6.87 8.61 -2.20
C SER A 39 -5.59 7.87 -2.61
N SER A 40 -5.58 7.29 -3.80
CA SER A 40 -4.59 6.27 -4.21
C SER A 40 -3.19 6.80 -4.49
N ASP A 41 -3.02 8.09 -4.77
CA ASP A 41 -1.75 8.74 -5.07
C ASP A 41 -1.33 9.78 -4.00
N ALA A 42 -2.09 9.87 -2.89
CA ALA A 42 -1.77 10.77 -1.80
C ALA A 42 -0.66 10.20 -0.89
N PRO A 43 0.14 11.06 -0.24
CA PRO A 43 1.09 10.64 0.79
C PRO A 43 0.37 10.14 2.04
N LEU A 44 1.14 9.81 3.08
CA LEU A 44 0.61 9.62 4.43
C LEU A 44 -0.14 10.86 4.89
N VAL A 45 -1.23 10.69 5.64
CA VAL A 45 -2.06 11.79 6.10
C VAL A 45 -2.33 11.73 7.62
N ASN A 46 -2.52 12.90 8.22
CA ASN A 46 -3.14 13.04 9.54
C ASN A 46 -4.59 13.43 9.37
N ILE A 47 -5.47 12.86 10.18
CA ILE A 47 -6.89 13.20 10.20
C ILE A 47 -7.20 13.97 11.49
N LYS A 48 -7.84 15.12 11.34
CA LYS A 48 -8.12 16.03 12.46
C LYS A 48 -9.62 16.30 12.61
N ALA A 49 -10.02 16.52 13.85
CA ALA A 49 -11.33 17.06 14.20
C ALA A 49 -11.12 18.25 15.16
N ASN A 50 -11.75 19.38 14.87
CA ASN A 50 -11.64 20.62 15.65
C ASN A 50 -10.15 21.03 15.90
N GLY A 51 -9.31 20.86 14.89
CA GLY A 51 -7.88 21.20 14.93
C GLY A 51 -6.97 20.19 15.65
N ALA A 52 -7.50 19.15 16.29
CA ALA A 52 -6.73 18.10 16.95
C ALA A 52 -6.67 16.82 16.12
N ILE A 53 -5.51 16.15 16.07
CA ILE A 53 -5.38 14.85 15.40
C ILE A 53 -6.22 13.81 16.18
N LEU A 54 -7.04 13.06 15.45
CA LEU A 54 -7.80 11.96 16.04
C LEU A 54 -6.84 10.81 16.42
N SER A 55 -7.08 10.23 17.57
CA SER A 55 -6.23 9.13 18.08
C SER A 55 -6.18 7.97 17.12
N GLY A 56 -4.94 7.51 16.83
CA GLY A 56 -4.68 6.43 15.87
C GLY A 56 -4.79 6.84 14.41
N LEU A 57 -4.99 8.13 14.10
CA LEU A 57 -5.11 8.65 12.75
C LEU A 57 -3.96 9.62 12.40
N THR A 58 -2.75 9.28 12.84
CA THR A 58 -1.48 9.88 12.43
C THR A 58 -0.82 9.00 11.39
N ASP A 59 -0.22 9.58 10.36
CA ASP A 59 0.51 8.87 9.30
C ASP A 59 -0.32 7.74 8.64
N VAL A 60 -1.61 8.00 8.44
CA VAL A 60 -2.53 7.04 7.82
C VAL A 60 -2.19 6.88 6.35
N ASP A 61 -1.90 5.66 5.92
CA ASP A 61 -1.62 5.34 4.53
C ASP A 61 -2.90 5.04 3.73
N TYR A 62 -2.76 5.00 2.41
CA TYR A 62 -3.80 4.57 1.50
C TYR A 62 -4.34 3.18 1.88
N GLN A 63 -5.66 2.98 1.74
CA GLN A 63 -6.39 1.77 2.14
C GLN A 63 -6.44 1.51 3.66
N HIS A 64 -6.08 2.50 4.46
CA HIS A 64 -6.16 2.44 5.92
C HIS A 64 -7.13 3.47 6.49
N GLY A 65 -7.44 3.30 7.76
CA GLY A 65 -8.35 4.19 8.49
C GLY A 65 -8.64 3.68 9.91
N SER A 66 -9.74 4.13 10.48
CA SER A 66 -10.17 3.71 11.82
C SER A 66 -11.22 2.60 11.79
N GLY A 67 -11.40 1.91 12.90
CA GLY A 67 -12.69 1.31 13.26
C GLY A 67 -13.73 2.39 13.57
N LEU A 68 -14.90 1.99 14.07
CA LEU A 68 -15.90 2.91 14.58
C LEU A 68 -15.43 3.54 15.91
N ILE A 69 -15.32 4.85 15.93
CA ILE A 69 -14.94 5.66 17.09
C ILE A 69 -16.22 6.30 17.62
N THR A 70 -16.51 6.14 18.90
CA THR A 70 -17.63 6.85 19.54
C THR A 70 -17.20 8.28 19.90
N VAL A 71 -17.96 9.25 19.43
CA VAL A 71 -17.77 10.68 19.71
C VAL A 71 -19.09 11.29 20.18
N ASP A 72 -19.05 12.44 20.85
CA ASP A 72 -20.24 13.18 21.20
C ASP A 72 -20.96 13.66 19.92
N SER A 73 -22.28 13.69 19.92
CA SER A 73 -23.01 14.31 18.81
C SER A 73 -22.79 15.82 18.80
N GLY A 74 -22.71 16.41 17.62
CA GLY A 74 -22.43 17.84 17.50
C GLY A 74 -21.83 18.21 16.16
N THR A 75 -21.37 19.46 16.06
CA THR A 75 -20.74 19.98 14.85
C THR A 75 -19.22 19.96 14.97
N TYR A 76 -18.57 19.41 13.98
CA TYR A 76 -17.11 19.25 13.90
C TYR A 76 -16.54 19.89 12.64
N ASP A 77 -15.39 20.50 12.78
CA ASP A 77 -14.54 20.86 11.65
C ASP A 77 -13.53 19.75 11.44
N LEU A 78 -13.69 18.98 10.36
CA LEU A 78 -12.78 17.91 10.00
C LEU A 78 -11.73 18.47 9.01
N SER A 79 -10.52 17.93 9.07
CA SER A 79 -9.52 18.21 8.05
C SER A 79 -8.53 17.07 7.86
N VAL A 80 -7.91 17.02 6.68
CA VAL A 80 -6.84 16.11 6.32
C VAL A 80 -5.57 16.91 6.09
N GLU A 81 -4.49 16.53 6.74
CA GLU A 81 -3.14 17.08 6.52
C GLU A 81 -2.28 16.06 5.81
N ALA A 82 -1.66 16.43 4.71
CA ALA A 82 -0.69 15.61 3.98
C ALA A 82 0.72 15.77 4.57
N ILE A 83 1.46 14.67 4.65
CA ILE A 83 2.83 14.65 5.17
C ILE A 83 3.82 14.85 4.02
N GLY A 84 4.59 15.93 4.08
CA GLY A 84 5.62 16.27 3.09
C GLY A 84 6.88 15.42 3.18
N THR A 85 7.82 15.68 2.28
CA THR A 85 9.13 14.99 2.24
C THR A 85 10.00 15.26 3.45
N ASP A 86 9.81 16.41 4.10
CA ASP A 86 10.53 16.86 5.31
C ASP A 86 9.81 16.43 6.61
N GLY A 87 8.71 15.69 6.51
CA GLY A 87 7.86 15.30 7.63
C GLY A 87 6.91 16.38 8.11
N SER A 88 6.89 17.57 7.47
CA SER A 88 5.92 18.61 7.81
C SER A 88 4.52 18.20 7.37
N ALA A 89 3.51 18.61 8.15
CA ALA A 89 2.11 18.39 7.83
C ALA A 89 1.49 19.68 7.27
N SER A 90 0.70 19.58 6.20
CA SER A 90 -0.02 20.70 5.63
C SER A 90 -1.46 20.31 5.32
N GLU A 91 -2.42 21.16 5.68
CA GLU A 91 -3.83 20.94 5.40
C GLU A 91 -4.09 20.93 3.88
N VAL A 92 -4.71 19.85 3.40
CA VAL A 92 -5.03 19.64 1.98
C VAL A 92 -6.52 19.47 1.73
N LEU A 93 -7.31 19.13 2.75
CA LEU A 93 -8.75 18.94 2.63
C LEU A 93 -9.45 19.42 3.92
N PRO A 94 -9.92 20.67 3.97
CA PRO A 94 -10.82 21.14 5.02
C PRO A 94 -12.26 20.68 4.73
N VAL A 95 -12.96 20.18 5.75
CA VAL A 95 -14.38 19.79 5.71
C VAL A 95 -15.07 20.40 6.94
N PRO A 96 -15.40 21.69 6.89
CA PRO A 96 -15.94 22.39 8.05
C PRO A 96 -17.44 22.14 8.27
N GLY A 97 -17.89 22.27 9.51
CA GLY A 97 -19.30 22.32 9.87
C GLY A 97 -20.05 20.99 9.72
N VAL A 98 -19.37 19.85 9.86
CA VAL A 98 -19.99 18.52 9.77
C VAL A 98 -20.85 18.29 11.03
N ASN A 99 -22.15 18.07 10.85
CA ASN A 99 -23.04 17.79 11.95
C ASN A 99 -23.24 16.28 12.14
N PHE A 100 -22.75 15.74 13.24
CA PHE A 100 -22.94 14.35 13.65
C PHE A 100 -24.15 14.25 14.58
N ALA A 101 -25.26 13.72 14.07
CA ALA A 101 -26.49 13.51 14.83
C ALA A 101 -26.35 12.31 15.78
N PRO A 102 -27.07 12.30 16.92
CA PRO A 102 -27.05 11.17 17.84
C PRO A 102 -27.60 9.88 17.21
N ASP A 103 -27.11 8.75 17.74
CA ASP A 103 -27.54 7.39 17.36
C ASP A 103 -27.33 7.05 15.88
N MET A 104 -26.50 7.83 15.19
CA MET A 104 -26.11 7.59 13.81
C MET A 104 -24.69 7.00 13.72
N GLN A 105 -24.39 6.43 12.58
CA GLN A 105 -23.07 6.00 12.17
C GLN A 105 -22.65 6.80 10.93
N TYR A 106 -21.43 7.30 10.95
CA TYR A 106 -20.86 8.08 9.85
C TYR A 106 -19.60 7.42 9.33
N ASP A 107 -19.49 7.35 8.01
CA ASP A 107 -18.32 6.95 7.28
C ASP A 107 -17.74 8.17 6.54
N VAL A 108 -16.55 8.59 6.92
CA VAL A 108 -15.86 9.76 6.39
C VAL A 108 -14.71 9.28 5.48
N PHE A 109 -14.69 9.72 4.24
CA PHE A 109 -13.70 9.33 3.26
C PHE A 109 -12.91 10.53 2.76
N ALA A 110 -11.60 10.37 2.66
CA ALA A 110 -10.74 11.18 1.79
C ALA A 110 -10.45 10.35 0.55
N LEU A 111 -10.99 10.73 -0.60
CA LEU A 111 -10.92 9.93 -1.82
C LEU A 111 -10.59 10.77 -3.05
N ASN A 112 -10.50 10.13 -4.22
CA ASN A 112 -10.02 10.66 -5.48
C ASN A 112 -8.50 10.82 -5.51
N LYS A 113 -7.95 11.31 -6.61
CA LYS A 113 -6.53 11.65 -6.72
C LYS A 113 -6.22 12.97 -6.02
N THR A 114 -4.99 13.14 -5.61
CA THR A 114 -4.50 14.37 -4.93
C THR A 114 -4.83 15.63 -5.69
N SER A 115 -4.83 15.59 -7.03
CA SER A 115 -5.19 16.73 -7.88
C SER A 115 -6.66 17.15 -7.82
N ALA A 116 -7.54 16.30 -7.27
CA ALA A 116 -8.99 16.53 -7.18
C ALA A 116 -9.55 15.90 -5.88
N LEU A 117 -8.80 15.98 -4.79
CA LEU A 117 -9.14 15.36 -3.52
C LEU A 117 -10.52 15.79 -3.02
N GLN A 118 -11.30 14.84 -2.54
CA GLN A 118 -12.66 15.04 -2.05
C GLN A 118 -12.88 14.41 -0.69
N GLY A 119 -13.67 15.09 0.15
CA GLY A 119 -14.23 14.54 1.38
C GLY A 119 -15.67 14.09 1.14
N ILE A 120 -15.97 12.83 1.44
CA ILE A 120 -17.34 12.30 1.40
C ILE A 120 -17.72 11.82 2.79
N ILE A 121 -18.95 12.12 3.19
CA ILE A 121 -19.51 11.72 4.48
C ILE A 121 -20.82 11.00 4.21
N LEU A 122 -20.85 9.73 4.52
CA LEU A 122 -22.04 8.90 4.44
C LEU A 122 -22.60 8.72 5.84
N SER A 123 -23.92 8.68 5.97
CA SER A 123 -24.58 8.45 7.24
C SER A 123 -25.58 7.33 7.13
N ARG A 124 -25.68 6.54 8.17
CA ARG A 124 -26.66 5.46 8.30
C ARG A 124 -27.12 5.30 9.74
N SER A 125 -28.19 4.55 9.93
CA SER A 125 -28.66 4.21 11.27
C SER A 125 -27.58 3.45 12.03
N GLY A 126 -27.31 3.86 13.28
CA GLY A 126 -26.45 3.15 14.21
C GLY A 126 -27.05 1.82 14.71
N ILE A 127 -28.31 1.54 14.37
CA ILE A 127 -28.95 0.27 14.72
C ILE A 127 -28.39 -0.84 13.80
N LYS A 128 -27.79 -1.85 14.42
CA LYS A 128 -27.26 -3.02 13.70
C LYS A 128 -28.39 -3.88 13.12
N PRO A 129 -28.14 -4.63 12.03
CA PRO A 129 -29.05 -5.64 11.52
C PRO A 129 -29.31 -6.73 12.59
N ASP A 130 -30.42 -7.45 12.44
CA ASP A 130 -30.75 -8.56 13.34
C ASP A 130 -29.81 -9.76 13.13
N SER A 131 -29.90 -10.75 14.02
CA SER A 131 -29.03 -11.94 13.99
C SER A 131 -29.23 -12.86 12.79
N ASN A 132 -30.18 -12.58 11.90
CA ASN A 132 -30.43 -13.37 10.68
C ASN A 132 -30.10 -12.58 9.40
N SER A 133 -29.77 -11.30 9.53
CA SER A 133 -29.56 -10.37 8.42
C SER A 133 -28.16 -9.83 8.42
N VAL A 134 -27.69 -9.44 7.24
CA VAL A 134 -26.44 -8.72 6.96
C VAL A 134 -26.80 -7.43 6.25
N ARG A 135 -26.23 -6.32 6.67
CA ARG A 135 -26.33 -5.01 5.99
C ARG A 135 -25.01 -4.68 5.32
N ILE A 136 -25.05 -4.28 4.06
CA ILE A 136 -23.89 -3.92 3.26
C ILE A 136 -24.15 -2.60 2.56
N ASP A 137 -23.39 -1.58 2.87
CA ASP A 137 -23.31 -0.34 2.11
C ASP A 137 -22.12 -0.40 1.15
N VAL A 138 -22.25 0.16 -0.06
CA VAL A 138 -21.20 0.15 -1.06
C VAL A 138 -20.92 1.58 -1.54
N LEU A 139 -19.64 1.96 -1.58
CA LEU A 139 -19.15 3.20 -2.16
C LEU A 139 -18.21 2.89 -3.33
N HIS A 140 -18.42 3.53 -4.47
CA HIS A 140 -17.46 3.51 -5.58
C HIS A 140 -16.48 4.67 -5.45
N ALA A 141 -15.24 4.37 -5.03
CA ALA A 141 -14.17 5.34 -4.80
C ALA A 141 -13.00 5.22 -5.79
N HIS A 142 -13.20 4.57 -6.95
CA HIS A 142 -12.19 4.44 -7.99
C HIS A 142 -12.39 5.48 -9.10
N PRO A 143 -11.58 6.57 -9.16
CA PRO A 143 -11.84 7.70 -10.07
C PRO A 143 -11.63 7.38 -11.56
N ASP A 144 -10.82 6.36 -11.87
CA ASP A 144 -10.44 6.03 -13.25
C ASP A 144 -11.32 4.93 -13.88
N VAL A 145 -12.27 4.38 -13.10
CA VAL A 145 -13.23 3.36 -13.55
C VAL A 145 -14.60 4.00 -13.71
N GLY A 146 -15.30 3.68 -14.80
CA GLY A 146 -16.68 4.12 -15.03
C GLY A 146 -17.66 3.53 -14.04
N ALA A 147 -18.95 3.82 -14.21
CA ALA A 147 -19.99 3.22 -13.37
C ALA A 147 -19.96 1.68 -13.44
N VAL A 148 -20.26 1.03 -12.35
CA VAL A 148 -20.18 -0.44 -12.17
C VAL A 148 -21.49 -1.02 -11.68
N ASP A 149 -21.68 -2.31 -11.95
CA ASP A 149 -22.73 -3.12 -11.32
C ASP A 149 -22.08 -4.04 -10.28
N ILE A 150 -22.71 -4.10 -9.10
CA ILE A 150 -22.26 -4.95 -7.99
C ILE A 150 -23.18 -6.15 -7.90
N HIS A 151 -22.62 -7.35 -8.01
CA HIS A 151 -23.30 -8.60 -7.84
C HIS A 151 -23.00 -9.18 -6.47
N LEU A 152 -24.03 -9.47 -5.71
CA LEU A 152 -23.94 -10.18 -4.43
C LEU A 152 -24.72 -11.49 -4.58
N THR A 153 -24.02 -12.61 -4.61
CA THR A 153 -24.64 -13.92 -4.92
C THR A 153 -24.04 -15.05 -4.11
N THR A 154 -24.85 -16.06 -3.83
CA THR A 154 -24.42 -17.37 -3.32
C THR A 154 -24.08 -18.34 -4.45
N ASP A 155 -24.36 -17.98 -5.71
CA ASP A 155 -24.19 -18.83 -6.89
C ASP A 155 -22.76 -18.74 -7.45
N ALA A 156 -22.34 -19.79 -8.13
CA ALA A 156 -21.04 -19.85 -8.80
C ALA A 156 -20.92 -18.85 -9.96
N SER A 157 -22.05 -18.50 -10.61
CA SER A 157 -22.11 -17.62 -11.78
C SER A 157 -22.97 -16.40 -11.52
N ILE A 158 -22.68 -15.30 -12.23
CA ILE A 158 -23.50 -14.09 -12.24
C ILE A 158 -24.49 -14.08 -13.39
N SER A 159 -25.51 -13.26 -13.27
CA SER A 159 -26.49 -12.93 -14.31
C SER A 159 -27.10 -11.57 -14.05
N ALA A 160 -27.92 -11.05 -14.96
CA ALA A 160 -28.65 -9.80 -14.72
C ALA A 160 -29.53 -9.84 -13.44
N ALA A 161 -29.98 -11.03 -13.03
CA ALA A 161 -30.79 -11.21 -11.82
C ALA A 161 -29.97 -11.17 -10.52
N THR A 162 -28.64 -11.26 -10.57
CA THR A 162 -27.75 -11.21 -9.40
C THR A 162 -27.21 -9.81 -9.11
N VAL A 163 -27.61 -8.79 -9.88
CA VAL A 163 -27.20 -7.40 -9.65
C VAL A 163 -27.88 -6.90 -8.38
N GLY A 164 -27.08 -6.61 -7.36
CA GLY A 164 -27.53 -6.02 -6.11
C GLY A 164 -27.56 -4.49 -6.16
N VAL A 165 -26.56 -3.87 -6.82
CA VAL A 165 -26.49 -2.42 -7.08
C VAL A 165 -26.13 -2.24 -8.55
N SER A 166 -26.92 -1.43 -9.27
CA SER A 166 -26.70 -1.17 -10.70
C SER A 166 -26.29 0.27 -10.95
N GLY A 167 -25.33 0.45 -11.85
CA GLY A 167 -24.90 1.77 -12.32
C GLY A 167 -24.27 2.64 -11.25
N LEU A 168 -23.57 2.05 -10.27
CA LEU A 168 -22.91 2.77 -9.20
C LEU A 168 -21.76 3.62 -9.76
N ALA A 169 -21.95 4.95 -9.78
CA ALA A 169 -20.99 5.90 -10.30
C ALA A 169 -19.93 6.28 -9.24
N PHE A 170 -18.79 6.81 -9.70
CA PHE A 170 -17.74 7.32 -8.82
C PHE A 170 -18.27 8.34 -7.81
N ALA A 171 -17.79 8.23 -6.57
CA ALA A 171 -18.15 9.09 -5.44
C ALA A 171 -19.63 9.06 -5.05
N ILE A 172 -20.36 8.06 -5.54
CA ILE A 172 -21.75 7.77 -5.15
C ILE A 172 -21.73 6.49 -4.31
N ASP A 173 -22.45 6.52 -3.21
CA ASP A 173 -22.78 5.32 -2.46
C ASP A 173 -24.06 4.68 -2.99
N SER A 174 -24.38 3.53 -2.46
CA SER A 174 -25.67 2.87 -2.71
C SER A 174 -26.83 3.53 -1.92
N ALA A 175 -26.81 4.84 -1.72
CA ALA A 175 -27.54 5.66 -0.74
C ALA A 175 -29.06 5.46 -0.61
N ASP A 176 -29.70 4.88 -1.57
CA ASP A 176 -31.09 4.42 -1.41
C ASP A 176 -31.16 3.00 -0.83
N LEU A 177 -30.01 2.39 -0.49
CA LEU A 177 -29.89 0.98 -0.20
C LEU A 177 -28.67 0.66 0.69
N PRO A 178 -28.78 0.52 2.00
CA PRO A 178 -28.06 -0.61 2.53
C PRO A 178 -28.68 -1.88 1.93
N ILE A 179 -27.89 -2.66 1.19
CA ILE A 179 -28.32 -4.00 0.77
C ILE A 179 -28.51 -4.80 2.07
N THR A 180 -29.73 -5.30 2.30
CA THR A 180 -29.97 -6.20 3.44
C THR A 180 -30.28 -7.59 2.89
N VAL A 181 -29.48 -8.57 3.29
CA VAL A 181 -29.59 -9.96 2.85
C VAL A 181 -29.58 -10.90 4.04
N PRO A 182 -30.11 -12.13 3.93
CA PRO A 182 -29.97 -13.16 4.96
C PRO A 182 -28.51 -13.47 5.25
N ALA A 183 -28.19 -13.89 6.47
CA ALA A 183 -26.86 -14.42 6.82
C ALA A 183 -26.55 -15.65 5.96
N SER A 184 -25.42 -15.64 5.27
CA SER A 184 -24.97 -16.73 4.39
C SER A 184 -23.52 -16.48 3.93
N THR A 185 -22.96 -17.42 3.18
CA THR A 185 -21.72 -17.20 2.41
C THR A 185 -22.09 -16.56 1.07
N TYR A 186 -21.44 -15.43 0.77
CA TYR A 186 -21.65 -14.67 -0.46
C TYR A 186 -20.35 -14.46 -1.21
N ARG A 187 -20.49 -14.13 -2.51
CA ARG A 187 -19.40 -13.57 -3.33
C ARG A 187 -19.81 -12.18 -3.80
N ILE A 188 -18.88 -11.25 -3.71
CA ILE A 188 -19.02 -9.92 -4.28
C ILE A 188 -18.26 -9.91 -5.60
N ARG A 189 -18.98 -9.66 -6.71
CA ARG A 189 -18.37 -9.52 -8.03
C ARG A 189 -18.72 -8.17 -8.62
N ILE A 190 -17.78 -7.58 -9.35
CA ILE A 190 -17.95 -6.28 -9.99
C ILE A 190 -17.84 -6.46 -11.50
N THR A 191 -18.78 -5.84 -12.21
CA THR A 191 -18.74 -5.72 -13.67
C THR A 191 -18.90 -4.27 -14.11
N PRO A 192 -18.45 -3.89 -15.32
CA PRO A 192 -18.88 -2.64 -15.93
C PRO A 192 -20.41 -2.61 -16.04
N THR A 193 -21.00 -1.42 -15.86
CA THR A 193 -22.47 -1.25 -15.91
C THR A 193 -23.08 -1.85 -17.17
N GLY A 194 -24.14 -2.64 -16.98
CA GLY A 194 -24.89 -3.30 -18.06
C GLY A 194 -24.29 -4.63 -18.54
N GLN A 195 -23.15 -5.05 -17.98
CA GLN A 195 -22.54 -6.35 -18.22
C GLN A 195 -22.95 -7.31 -17.10
N SER A 196 -23.20 -8.58 -17.44
CA SER A 196 -23.75 -9.52 -16.46
C SER A 196 -23.35 -10.97 -16.72
N THR A 197 -22.24 -11.21 -17.40
CA THR A 197 -21.68 -12.55 -17.61
C THR A 197 -20.39 -12.73 -16.80
N ASP A 198 -20.04 -13.97 -16.48
CA ASP A 198 -18.80 -14.26 -15.74
C ASP A 198 -17.53 -13.77 -16.46
N ALA A 199 -17.58 -13.65 -17.81
CA ALA A 199 -16.47 -13.11 -18.60
C ALA A 199 -16.28 -11.59 -18.44
N ASP A 200 -17.29 -10.87 -17.93
CA ASP A 200 -17.27 -9.43 -17.72
C ASP A 200 -16.81 -9.05 -16.30
N VAL A 201 -16.59 -10.03 -15.43
CA VAL A 201 -16.18 -9.81 -14.05
C VAL A 201 -14.77 -9.21 -14.01
N VAL A 202 -14.64 -8.06 -13.41
CA VAL A 202 -13.35 -7.37 -13.21
C VAL A 202 -12.82 -7.49 -11.79
N PHE A 203 -13.64 -7.97 -10.87
CA PHE A 203 -13.28 -8.28 -9.49
C PHE A 203 -14.16 -9.40 -8.95
N ASP A 204 -13.57 -10.38 -8.29
CA ASP A 204 -14.25 -11.46 -7.57
C ASP A 204 -13.63 -11.65 -6.18
N SER A 205 -14.44 -11.45 -5.15
CA SER A 205 -13.99 -11.58 -3.75
C SER A 205 -13.65 -12.99 -3.32
N GLY A 206 -14.08 -14.01 -4.08
CA GLY A 206 -14.22 -15.35 -3.52
C GLY A 206 -15.34 -15.43 -2.49
N ASP A 207 -15.40 -16.56 -1.79
CA ASP A 207 -16.45 -16.83 -0.81
C ASP A 207 -16.20 -16.04 0.50
N LEU A 208 -17.18 -15.25 0.92
CA LEU A 208 -17.21 -14.47 2.14
C LEU A 208 -18.29 -15.01 3.07
N ASP A 209 -17.90 -15.50 4.23
CA ASP A 209 -18.86 -15.89 5.27
C ASP A 209 -19.35 -14.65 6.01
N LEU A 210 -20.64 -14.34 5.87
CA LEU A 210 -21.30 -13.18 6.44
C LEU A 210 -22.33 -13.64 7.49
N PRO A 211 -21.93 -13.73 8.76
CA PRO A 211 -22.82 -14.12 9.84
C PRO A 211 -23.87 -13.03 10.13
N GLY A 212 -25.00 -13.42 10.68
CA GLY A 212 -26.07 -12.48 11.05
C GLY A 212 -25.63 -11.43 12.07
N GLY A 213 -26.15 -10.22 11.91
CA GLY A 213 -25.71 -9.03 12.66
C GLY A 213 -24.50 -8.32 12.03
N THR A 214 -23.96 -8.85 10.93
CA THR A 214 -22.86 -8.20 10.20
C THR A 214 -23.33 -6.91 9.52
N ASP A 215 -22.55 -5.85 9.69
CA ASP A 215 -22.80 -4.52 9.18
C ASP A 215 -21.53 -3.97 8.52
N LEU A 216 -21.51 -3.96 7.20
CA LEU A 216 -20.31 -3.64 6.42
C LEU A 216 -20.45 -2.32 5.68
N MET A 217 -19.34 -1.61 5.58
CA MET A 217 -19.10 -0.62 4.55
C MET A 217 -18.06 -1.19 3.59
N VAL A 218 -18.42 -1.35 2.33
CA VAL A 218 -17.56 -1.87 1.28
C VAL A 218 -17.20 -0.73 0.32
N THR A 219 -15.92 -0.47 0.13
CA THR A 219 -15.47 0.65 -0.72
C THR A 219 -14.60 0.11 -1.84
N ALA A 220 -15.04 0.29 -3.08
CA ALA A 220 -14.25 -0.07 -4.26
C ALA A 220 -13.21 1.03 -4.52
N VAL A 221 -11.93 0.67 -4.46
CA VAL A 221 -10.79 1.58 -4.59
C VAL A 221 -9.79 1.09 -5.64
N PRO A 222 -8.91 1.95 -6.19
CA PRO A 222 -7.85 1.51 -7.11
C PRO A 222 -6.98 0.40 -6.54
N ASN A 223 -6.73 -0.64 -7.33
CA ASN A 223 -5.61 -1.53 -7.10
C ASN A 223 -4.34 -0.86 -7.64
N VAL A 224 -3.43 -0.45 -6.76
CA VAL A 224 -2.22 0.31 -7.12
C VAL A 224 -1.00 -0.58 -7.35
N VAL A 225 -1.11 -1.88 -7.02
CA VAL A 225 0.00 -2.82 -7.05
C VAL A 225 0.25 -3.35 -8.46
N ASN A 226 -0.75 -3.85 -9.17
CA ASN A 226 -0.49 -4.71 -10.31
C ASN A 226 -1.43 -4.57 -11.51
N SER A 227 -2.22 -3.52 -11.58
CA SER A 227 -3.17 -3.31 -12.69
C SER A 227 -2.50 -3.33 -14.08
N ALA A 228 -1.21 -2.99 -14.16
CA ALA A 228 -0.44 -3.02 -15.41
C ALA A 228 -0.08 -4.44 -15.89
N MET A 229 -0.19 -5.46 -15.04
CA MET A 229 0.14 -6.86 -15.34
C MET A 229 -1.10 -7.76 -15.50
N GLY A 230 -2.29 -7.16 -15.62
CA GLY A 230 -3.54 -7.86 -15.96
C GLY A 230 -4.33 -8.37 -14.76
N ASP A 231 -4.00 -7.91 -13.55
CA ASP A 231 -4.83 -8.17 -12.37
C ASP A 231 -6.03 -7.23 -12.31
N SER A 232 -6.96 -7.50 -11.39
CA SER A 232 -8.11 -6.63 -11.15
C SER A 232 -7.67 -5.18 -10.94
N PRO A 233 -8.29 -4.19 -11.61
CA PRO A 233 -8.00 -2.78 -11.35
C PRO A 233 -8.52 -2.31 -9.97
N VAL A 234 -9.30 -3.13 -9.28
CA VAL A 234 -10.06 -2.78 -8.08
C VAL A 234 -9.63 -3.63 -6.90
N ASN A 235 -9.49 -3.01 -5.73
CA ASN A 235 -9.54 -3.67 -4.42
C ASN A 235 -10.80 -3.24 -3.69
N LEU A 236 -11.31 -4.04 -2.77
CA LEU A 236 -12.38 -3.65 -1.87
C LEU A 236 -11.83 -3.41 -0.45
N LEU A 237 -12.14 -2.27 0.11
CA LEU A 237 -11.98 -2.02 1.54
C LEU A 237 -13.26 -2.47 2.23
N VAL A 238 -13.14 -3.46 3.10
CA VAL A 238 -14.26 -4.00 3.89
C VAL A 238 -14.09 -3.54 5.33
N ALA A 239 -15.00 -2.70 5.78
CA ALA A 239 -14.98 -2.17 7.12
C ALA A 239 -16.16 -2.73 7.93
N ASP A 240 -15.86 -3.48 9.00
CA ASP A 240 -16.81 -4.24 9.83
C ASP A 240 -17.16 -3.54 11.17
N GLY A 241 -16.66 -2.33 11.35
CA GLY A 241 -16.82 -1.54 12.57
C GLY A 241 -15.64 -1.67 13.54
N SER A 242 -14.81 -2.70 13.45
CA SER A 242 -13.60 -2.85 14.27
C SER A 242 -12.34 -2.45 13.51
N SER A 243 -12.30 -2.75 12.22
CA SER A 243 -11.14 -2.55 11.35
C SER A 243 -11.55 -2.33 9.90
N ILE A 244 -10.57 -1.97 9.08
CA ILE A 244 -10.66 -1.96 7.62
C ILE A 244 -9.73 -3.06 7.10
N THR A 245 -10.27 -3.96 6.30
CA THR A 245 -9.53 -5.05 5.65
C THR A 245 -9.53 -4.84 4.15
N VAL A 246 -8.38 -5.02 3.51
CA VAL A 246 -8.26 -5.02 2.04
C VAL A 246 -8.63 -6.39 1.52
N LEU A 247 -9.72 -6.47 0.79
CA LEU A 247 -10.15 -7.67 0.08
C LEU A 247 -9.67 -7.57 -1.37
N ARG A 248 -8.93 -8.58 -1.80
CA ARG A 248 -8.31 -8.64 -3.11
C ARG A 248 -9.08 -9.59 -4.02
N ASP A 249 -8.89 -9.42 -5.32
CA ASP A 249 -9.39 -10.36 -6.30
C ASP A 249 -8.81 -11.76 -6.07
N THR A 250 -9.60 -12.80 -6.30
CA THR A 250 -9.16 -14.21 -6.12
C THR A 250 -8.00 -14.59 -7.02
N ASP A 251 -7.85 -13.92 -8.17
CA ASP A 251 -6.79 -14.18 -9.14
C ASP A 251 -5.61 -13.21 -9.00
N GLU A 252 -5.62 -12.36 -7.95
CA GLU A 252 -4.54 -11.39 -7.72
C GLU A 252 -3.20 -12.07 -7.51
N LYS A 253 -2.20 -11.59 -8.24
CA LYS A 253 -0.84 -12.13 -8.22
C LYS A 253 0.06 -11.42 -7.21
N ALA A 254 1.22 -12.00 -6.98
CA ALA A 254 2.33 -11.35 -6.32
C ALA A 254 3.29 -10.80 -7.37
N ILE A 255 3.89 -9.63 -7.12
CA ILE A 255 5.00 -9.09 -7.90
C ILE A 255 6.29 -9.56 -7.29
N VAL A 256 7.10 -10.25 -8.08
CA VAL A 256 8.47 -10.62 -7.72
C VAL A 256 9.44 -9.95 -8.68
N ARG A 257 10.41 -9.25 -8.11
CA ARG A 257 11.50 -8.61 -8.81
C ARG A 257 12.81 -9.27 -8.41
N ALA A 258 13.75 -9.32 -9.33
CA ALA A 258 15.09 -9.81 -9.06
C ALA A 258 16.12 -8.77 -9.46
N GLY A 259 17.09 -8.50 -8.59
CA GLY A 259 18.22 -7.61 -8.83
C GLY A 259 19.53 -8.39 -8.80
N HIS A 260 20.42 -8.13 -9.76
CA HIS A 260 21.74 -8.77 -9.83
C HIS A 260 22.83 -7.77 -9.44
N ALA A 261 23.40 -7.94 -8.25
CA ALA A 261 24.44 -7.07 -7.70
C ALA A 261 25.77 -7.79 -7.41
N ILE A 262 26.01 -8.95 -8.03
CA ILE A 262 27.26 -9.71 -7.87
C ILE A 262 28.15 -9.47 -9.12
N GLN A 263 29.23 -8.70 -8.96
CA GLN A 263 30.08 -8.26 -10.07
C GLN A 263 30.81 -9.42 -10.77
N ASP A 264 31.29 -10.39 -10.01
CA ASP A 264 32.06 -11.53 -10.51
C ASP A 264 31.19 -12.72 -10.96
N ALA A 265 29.86 -12.54 -11.04
CA ALA A 265 28.92 -13.55 -11.53
C ALA A 265 28.53 -13.28 -13.00
N PRO A 266 28.31 -14.34 -13.80
CA PRO A 266 27.71 -14.20 -15.12
C PRO A 266 26.25 -13.81 -15.02
N ALA A 267 25.59 -13.56 -16.17
CA ALA A 267 24.14 -13.41 -16.20
C ALA A 267 23.44 -14.64 -15.59
N VAL A 268 22.32 -14.41 -14.91
CA VAL A 268 21.63 -15.43 -14.13
C VAL A 268 20.15 -15.57 -14.52
N ASP A 269 19.60 -16.74 -14.24
CA ASP A 269 18.17 -17.02 -14.27
C ASP A 269 17.67 -17.22 -12.84
N ILE A 270 16.48 -16.69 -12.55
CA ILE A 270 15.78 -16.95 -11.31
C ILE A 270 14.87 -18.15 -11.53
N LEU A 271 14.94 -19.09 -10.60
CA LEU A 271 14.16 -20.32 -10.61
C LEU A 271 13.11 -20.29 -9.49
N ALA A 272 11.94 -20.84 -9.77
CA ALA A 272 10.94 -21.18 -8.79
C ALA A 272 10.64 -22.68 -8.89
N ASN A 273 10.82 -23.43 -7.79
CA ASN A 273 10.69 -24.90 -7.76
C ASN A 273 11.47 -25.56 -8.91
N ASP A 274 12.75 -25.19 -9.10
CA ASP A 274 13.68 -25.67 -10.13
C ASP A 274 13.32 -25.30 -11.58
N ALA A 275 12.30 -24.50 -11.82
CA ALA A 275 11.92 -24.02 -13.15
C ALA A 275 12.23 -22.53 -13.34
N ALA A 276 12.76 -22.14 -14.49
CA ALA A 276 13.06 -20.75 -14.79
C ALA A 276 11.79 -19.90 -14.83
N VAL A 277 11.81 -18.77 -14.12
CA VAL A 277 10.69 -17.83 -14.06
C VAL A 277 10.69 -16.93 -15.28
N ALA A 278 9.60 -16.96 -16.06
CA ALA A 278 9.45 -16.11 -17.23
C ALA A 278 9.54 -14.62 -16.84
N GLY A 279 10.36 -13.85 -17.58
CA GLY A 279 10.62 -12.45 -17.27
C GLY A 279 11.79 -12.22 -16.29
N LEU A 280 12.31 -13.27 -15.63
CA LEU A 280 13.45 -13.19 -14.70
C LEU A 280 14.62 -14.09 -15.17
N THR A 281 14.83 -14.15 -16.48
CA THR A 281 15.93 -14.89 -17.10
C THR A 281 16.94 -13.95 -17.77
N ASN A 282 18.18 -14.40 -17.89
CA ASN A 282 19.28 -13.63 -18.47
C ASN A 282 19.49 -12.26 -17.78
N LEU A 283 19.34 -12.24 -16.46
CA LEU A 283 19.53 -11.01 -15.67
C LEU A 283 21.03 -10.73 -15.55
N THR A 284 21.47 -9.64 -16.16
CA THR A 284 22.89 -9.23 -16.14
C THR A 284 23.18 -8.36 -14.92
N TYR A 285 24.46 -8.26 -14.55
CA TYR A 285 24.92 -7.40 -13.47
C TYR A 285 24.34 -5.98 -13.57
N GLU A 286 23.95 -5.42 -12.42
CA GLU A 286 23.32 -4.09 -12.27
C GLU A 286 21.90 -3.94 -12.86
N ASN A 287 21.28 -5.03 -13.27
CA ASN A 287 19.89 -4.99 -13.74
C ASN A 287 18.91 -5.50 -12.71
N VAL A 288 17.70 -4.95 -12.78
CA VAL A 288 16.51 -5.41 -12.06
C VAL A 288 15.43 -5.74 -13.07
N ALA A 289 14.79 -6.89 -12.92
CA ALA A 289 13.62 -7.28 -13.70
C ALA A 289 12.49 -7.73 -12.76
N GLY A 290 11.24 -7.65 -13.22
CA GLY A 290 10.09 -8.02 -12.44
C GLY A 290 9.03 -8.77 -13.26
N THR A 291 8.27 -9.62 -12.59
CA THR A 291 7.16 -10.35 -13.16
C THR A 291 6.08 -10.64 -12.11
N ALA A 292 4.87 -10.90 -12.57
CA ALA A 292 3.79 -11.37 -11.70
C ALA A 292 3.80 -12.90 -11.63
N ILE A 293 3.65 -13.44 -10.42
CA ILE A 293 3.57 -14.89 -10.17
C ILE A 293 2.29 -15.22 -9.38
N ALA A 294 1.85 -16.46 -9.46
CA ALA A 294 0.78 -16.94 -8.59
C ALA A 294 1.21 -16.85 -7.12
N PRO A 295 0.34 -16.39 -6.21
CA PRO A 295 0.64 -16.37 -4.77
C PRO A 295 0.86 -17.79 -4.26
N GLY A 296 1.71 -17.91 -3.25
CA GLY A 296 2.03 -19.20 -2.64
C GLY A 296 3.44 -19.27 -2.09
N THR A 297 3.84 -20.47 -1.70
CA THR A 297 5.17 -20.77 -1.20
C THR A 297 5.95 -21.54 -2.26
N VAL A 298 7.15 -21.04 -2.59
CA VAL A 298 8.03 -21.63 -3.61
C VAL A 298 9.48 -21.65 -3.11
N ASP A 299 10.25 -22.61 -3.59
CA ASP A 299 11.71 -22.60 -3.44
C ASP A 299 12.30 -21.72 -4.53
N VAL A 300 12.93 -20.61 -4.12
CA VAL A 300 13.60 -19.69 -5.06
C VAL A 300 15.06 -20.06 -5.15
N ALA A 301 15.61 -20.09 -6.37
CA ALA A 301 17.03 -20.28 -6.59
C ALA A 301 17.56 -19.38 -7.70
N VAL A 302 18.88 -19.17 -7.72
CA VAL A 302 19.62 -18.45 -8.74
C VAL A 302 20.62 -19.42 -9.39
N ALA A 303 20.58 -19.49 -10.72
CA ALA A 303 21.50 -20.31 -11.50
C ALA A 303 22.10 -19.52 -12.68
N PRO A 304 23.26 -19.90 -13.23
CA PRO A 304 23.77 -19.31 -14.45
C PRO A 304 22.77 -19.42 -15.59
N THR A 305 22.63 -18.38 -16.41
CA THR A 305 21.67 -18.30 -17.51
C THR A 305 21.68 -19.56 -18.40
N GLY A 306 20.50 -20.06 -18.70
CA GLY A 306 20.27 -21.24 -19.52
C GLY A 306 20.50 -22.56 -18.80
N THR A 307 20.68 -22.54 -17.48
CA THR A 307 20.87 -23.76 -16.66
C THR A 307 19.92 -23.74 -15.44
N THR A 308 19.69 -24.91 -14.86
CA THR A 308 19.00 -25.06 -13.57
C THR A 308 19.95 -25.59 -12.48
N SER A 309 21.21 -25.83 -12.81
CA SER A 309 22.27 -26.32 -11.92
C SER A 309 23.65 -25.92 -12.47
N PRO A 310 24.62 -25.51 -11.61
CA PRO A 310 24.45 -25.42 -10.14
C PRO A 310 23.56 -24.26 -9.74
N GLN A 311 22.82 -24.41 -8.65
CA GLN A 311 22.13 -23.30 -7.97
C GLN A 311 23.13 -22.63 -7.03
N VAL A 312 23.45 -21.38 -7.29
CA VAL A 312 24.48 -20.64 -6.54
C VAL A 312 23.92 -19.90 -5.31
N ILE A 313 22.62 -19.60 -5.35
CA ILE A 313 21.86 -19.05 -4.21
C ILE A 313 20.55 -19.84 -4.12
N THR A 314 20.11 -20.19 -2.91
CA THR A 314 18.82 -20.85 -2.68
C THR A 314 18.09 -20.20 -1.51
N VAL A 315 16.77 -20.00 -1.66
CA VAL A 315 15.85 -19.50 -0.64
C VAL A 315 14.68 -20.46 -0.58
N PRO A 316 14.77 -21.50 0.27
CA PRO A 316 13.71 -22.49 0.40
C PRO A 316 12.49 -21.90 1.11
N GLY A 317 11.29 -22.24 0.63
CA GLY A 317 10.03 -21.87 1.28
C GLY A 317 9.72 -20.38 1.28
N ALA A 318 10.16 -19.61 0.28
CA ALA A 318 9.79 -18.21 0.14
C ALA A 318 8.28 -18.10 -0.12
N THR A 319 7.60 -17.24 0.66
CA THR A 319 6.14 -17.05 0.55
C THR A 319 5.83 -15.69 -0.07
N PHE A 320 5.03 -15.69 -1.12
CA PHE A 320 4.54 -14.50 -1.83
C PHE A 320 3.02 -14.45 -1.70
N SER A 321 2.51 -13.44 -1.02
CA SER A 321 1.07 -13.25 -0.82
C SER A 321 0.45 -12.54 -2.04
N ALA A 322 -0.85 -12.74 -2.28
CA ALA A 322 -1.58 -11.96 -3.28
C ALA A 322 -1.41 -10.46 -3.01
N GLY A 323 -1.08 -9.69 -4.05
CA GLY A 323 -0.83 -8.25 -3.96
C GLY A 323 0.42 -7.85 -3.16
N SER A 324 1.33 -8.78 -2.85
CA SER A 324 2.65 -8.42 -2.32
C SER A 324 3.59 -7.99 -3.44
N GLU A 325 4.51 -7.09 -3.11
CA GLU A 325 5.60 -6.64 -3.96
C GLU A 325 6.92 -6.97 -3.26
N THR A 326 7.78 -7.76 -3.90
CA THR A 326 9.03 -8.24 -3.29
C THR A 326 10.17 -8.15 -4.28
N THR A 327 11.30 -7.55 -3.87
CA THR A 327 12.55 -7.62 -4.64
C THR A 327 13.56 -8.53 -3.94
N ILE A 328 14.14 -9.43 -4.71
CA ILE A 328 15.21 -10.34 -4.28
C ILE A 328 16.50 -9.92 -4.99
N PHE A 329 17.45 -9.36 -4.26
CA PHE A 329 18.78 -9.07 -4.78
C PHE A 329 19.73 -10.24 -4.56
N ALA A 330 20.44 -10.66 -5.60
CA ALA A 330 21.64 -11.46 -5.47
C ALA A 330 22.81 -10.52 -5.09
N VAL A 331 23.35 -10.66 -3.88
CA VAL A 331 24.42 -9.83 -3.31
C VAL A 331 25.60 -10.68 -2.85
N GLY A 332 26.74 -10.05 -2.57
CA GLY A 332 27.97 -10.73 -2.18
C GLY A 332 28.89 -11.00 -3.37
N ARG A 333 29.73 -12.04 -3.30
CA ARG A 333 30.73 -12.41 -4.31
C ARG A 333 30.78 -13.93 -4.49
N LEU A 334 31.10 -14.38 -5.71
CA LEU A 334 31.32 -15.82 -5.97
C LEU A 334 32.70 -16.27 -5.54
N ASP A 335 33.72 -15.42 -5.69
CA ASP A 335 35.14 -15.77 -5.45
C ASP A 335 35.44 -16.09 -3.98
N ASP A 336 34.68 -15.54 -3.03
CA ASP A 336 34.80 -15.80 -1.59
C ASP A 336 33.61 -16.61 -1.01
N SER A 337 32.67 -17.01 -1.87
CA SER A 337 31.46 -17.77 -1.48
C SER A 337 30.55 -17.03 -0.51
N SER A 338 30.52 -15.69 -0.56
CA SER A 338 29.63 -14.85 0.27
C SER A 338 28.30 -14.54 -0.41
N GLN A 339 28.03 -15.08 -1.60
CA GLN A 339 26.79 -14.82 -2.34
C GLN A 339 25.57 -15.27 -1.54
N GLU A 340 24.58 -14.40 -1.47
CA GLU A 340 23.32 -14.64 -0.78
C GLU A 340 22.16 -13.84 -1.41
N ALA A 341 20.92 -14.17 -1.02
CA ALA A 341 19.74 -13.41 -1.38
C ALA A 341 19.43 -12.37 -0.31
N LEU A 342 19.25 -11.11 -0.72
CA LEU A 342 18.68 -10.04 0.08
C LEU A 342 17.22 -9.84 -0.34
N ILE A 343 16.27 -10.15 0.54
CA ILE A 343 14.83 -10.06 0.26
C ILE A 343 14.29 -8.76 0.87
N ILE A 344 13.61 -7.97 0.05
CA ILE A 344 13.07 -6.67 0.43
C ILE A 344 11.60 -6.63 0.05
N GLU A 345 10.73 -6.30 1.01
CA GLU A 345 9.35 -5.93 0.72
C GLU A 345 9.32 -4.54 0.10
N ASP A 346 8.62 -4.43 -1.02
CA ASP A 346 8.49 -3.17 -1.76
C ASP A 346 7.15 -2.50 -1.47
N ASP A 347 7.09 -1.21 -1.79
CA ASP A 347 5.89 -0.41 -2.03
C ASP A 347 6.14 0.38 -3.31
N LEU A 348 5.62 -0.13 -4.44
CA LEU A 348 5.78 0.49 -5.76
C LEU A 348 4.65 1.49 -6.07
N ARG A 349 3.86 1.87 -5.09
CA ARG A 349 2.82 2.90 -5.24
C ARG A 349 3.46 4.27 -5.50
N GLY A 350 3.13 4.91 -6.62
CA GLY A 350 3.54 6.29 -6.91
C GLY A 350 2.80 7.30 -6.04
N ILE A 351 3.51 8.31 -5.52
CA ILE A 351 2.94 9.38 -4.69
C ILE A 351 2.98 10.70 -5.46
N ALA A 352 1.84 11.34 -5.65
CA ALA A 352 1.71 12.53 -6.51
C ALA A 352 2.49 13.77 -6.03
N THR A 353 3.01 13.77 -4.82
CA THR A 353 3.70 14.93 -4.21
C THR A 353 5.21 14.77 -4.12
N TYR A 354 5.76 13.58 -4.39
CA TYR A 354 7.21 13.33 -4.37
C TYR A 354 7.57 12.06 -5.15
N ALA A 355 8.88 11.86 -5.40
CA ALA A 355 9.44 10.60 -5.86
C ALA A 355 9.85 9.74 -4.67
N LYS A 356 9.62 8.43 -4.75
CA LYS A 356 10.18 7.44 -3.82
C LYS A 356 11.47 6.87 -4.40
N VAL A 357 12.56 6.95 -3.65
CA VAL A 357 13.84 6.34 -4.02
C VAL A 357 14.22 5.32 -2.96
N ARG A 358 14.10 4.03 -3.30
CA ARG A 358 14.66 2.96 -2.48
C ARG A 358 16.16 2.92 -2.69
N VAL A 359 16.90 3.00 -1.60
CA VAL A 359 18.36 2.84 -1.61
C VAL A 359 18.70 1.49 -1.00
N VAL A 360 19.58 0.73 -1.65
CA VAL A 360 20.08 -0.57 -1.19
C VAL A 360 21.61 -0.55 -1.18
N HIS A 361 22.21 -0.88 -0.04
CA HIS A 361 23.65 -1.07 0.04
C HIS A 361 24.02 -2.51 -0.31
N ALA A 362 24.32 -2.76 -1.61
CA ALA A 362 24.66 -4.06 -2.14
C ALA A 362 26.17 -4.25 -2.44
N ASN A 363 27.01 -3.31 -1.99
CA ASN A 363 28.46 -3.38 -2.19
C ASN A 363 29.14 -4.21 -1.10
N PRO A 364 29.60 -5.44 -1.39
CA PRO A 364 30.21 -6.31 -0.39
C PRO A 364 31.62 -5.86 0.00
N THR A 365 32.33 -5.08 -0.83
CA THR A 365 33.69 -4.59 -0.53
C THR A 365 33.66 -3.55 0.59
N ALA A 366 32.54 -2.85 0.77
CA ALA A 366 32.31 -1.94 1.87
C ALA A 366 31.59 -2.61 3.06
N ALA A 367 31.41 -3.94 3.04
CA ALA A 367 30.62 -4.68 4.05
C ALA A 367 31.11 -4.53 5.49
N ALA A 368 32.41 -4.33 5.68
CA ALA A 368 33.02 -4.08 7.00
C ALA A 368 32.96 -2.61 7.42
N ALA A 369 32.58 -1.71 6.53
CA ALA A 369 32.48 -0.27 6.76
C ALA A 369 31.01 0.17 6.68
N LEU A 370 30.65 1.16 7.47
CA LEU A 370 29.40 1.86 7.34
C LEU A 370 29.55 2.93 6.26
N VAL A 371 28.51 3.16 5.48
CA VAL A 371 28.52 4.22 4.45
C VAL A 371 27.45 5.28 4.72
N ASP A 372 27.74 6.49 4.27
CA ASP A 372 26.76 7.56 4.19
C ASP A 372 26.29 7.71 2.75
N ILE A 373 24.98 7.84 2.56
CA ILE A 373 24.37 8.05 1.25
C ILE A 373 24.05 9.52 1.10
N HIS A 374 24.46 10.10 -0.01
CA HIS A 374 24.22 11.50 -0.32
C HIS A 374 23.35 11.65 -1.55
N ALA A 375 22.43 12.61 -1.51
CA ALA A 375 21.66 13.09 -2.64
C ALA A 375 21.71 14.62 -2.62
N VAL A 376 22.31 15.21 -3.63
CA VAL A 376 22.40 16.68 -3.79
C VAL A 376 21.74 17.07 -5.11
N ALA A 377 21.28 18.32 -5.22
CA ALA A 377 20.85 18.84 -6.52
C ALA A 377 21.98 18.74 -7.54
N ASP A 378 21.65 18.55 -8.81
CA ASP A 378 22.59 18.40 -9.92
C ASP A 378 23.70 19.49 -9.88
N GLY A 379 24.97 19.07 -9.94
CA GLY A 379 26.13 19.92 -9.78
C GLY A 379 26.38 20.43 -8.36
N GLY A 380 25.66 19.93 -7.36
CA GLY A 380 25.84 20.29 -5.97
C GLY A 380 27.15 19.74 -5.36
N THR A 381 27.49 20.23 -4.17
CA THR A 381 28.69 19.79 -3.46
C THR A 381 28.33 18.78 -2.36
N PHE A 382 29.02 17.65 -2.35
CA PHE A 382 28.90 16.67 -1.28
C PHE A 382 29.67 17.13 -0.03
N SER A 383 29.00 17.04 1.12
CA SER A 383 29.57 17.34 2.43
C SER A 383 28.96 16.41 3.49
N ALA A 384 29.49 16.37 4.68
CA ALA A 384 28.92 15.55 5.77
C ALA A 384 27.45 15.93 6.10
N ASP A 385 27.05 17.17 5.80
CA ASP A 385 25.67 17.65 6.04
C ASP A 385 24.70 17.30 4.90
N THR A 386 25.19 16.88 3.73
CA THR A 386 24.36 16.47 2.60
C THR A 386 24.01 14.98 2.62
N ALA A 387 24.45 14.23 3.62
CA ALA A 387 24.07 12.83 3.79
C ALA A 387 22.60 12.73 4.16
N VAL A 388 21.83 12.04 3.29
CA VAL A 388 20.40 11.75 3.49
C VAL A 388 20.18 10.48 4.30
N LEU A 389 21.15 9.56 4.28
CA LEU A 389 21.23 8.38 5.16
C LEU A 389 22.65 8.29 5.72
N LYS A 390 22.77 7.94 7.00
CA LYS A 390 24.06 7.85 7.69
C LYS A 390 24.23 6.46 8.31
N GLY A 391 25.46 5.94 8.21
CA GLY A 391 25.82 4.68 8.84
C GLY A 391 25.07 3.47 8.29
N VAL A 392 24.87 3.40 6.98
CA VAL A 392 24.18 2.32 6.29
C VAL A 392 25.12 1.11 6.17
N SER A 393 24.70 -0.05 6.66
CA SER A 393 25.48 -1.30 6.60
C SER A 393 25.21 -2.05 5.29
N PHE A 394 26.13 -2.94 4.90
CA PHE A 394 25.89 -3.88 3.80
C PHE A 394 24.55 -4.63 4.02
N LYS A 395 23.75 -4.71 2.97
CA LYS A 395 22.38 -5.25 2.92
C LYS A 395 21.28 -4.38 3.55
N ASP A 396 21.61 -3.27 4.16
CA ASP A 396 20.57 -2.35 4.59
C ASP A 396 19.88 -1.68 3.39
N SER A 397 18.61 -1.38 3.57
CA SER A 397 17.83 -0.61 2.60
C SER A 397 16.93 0.41 3.31
N ALA A 398 16.66 1.51 2.60
CA ALA A 398 15.75 2.55 3.07
C ALA A 398 15.00 3.17 1.90
N VAL A 399 13.83 3.75 2.17
CA VAL A 399 13.07 4.54 1.19
C VAL A 399 13.18 6.01 1.52
N LEU A 400 13.69 6.79 0.57
CA LEU A 400 13.76 8.24 0.63
C LEU A 400 12.55 8.84 -0.09
N LYS A 401 11.98 9.89 0.49
CA LYS A 401 10.96 10.75 -0.13
C LYS A 401 11.69 11.97 -0.69
N ILE A 402 11.74 12.13 -2.00
CA ILE A 402 12.56 13.16 -2.65
C ILE A 402 11.66 14.05 -3.51
N ALA A 403 11.80 15.37 -3.42
CA ALA A 403 11.10 16.30 -4.29
C ALA A 403 11.46 16.07 -5.78
N ALA A 404 10.56 16.40 -6.69
CA ALA A 404 10.88 16.35 -8.12
C ALA A 404 12.10 17.23 -8.44
N GLY A 405 13.01 16.73 -9.29
CA GLY A 405 14.24 17.44 -9.65
C GLY A 405 15.31 16.55 -10.24
N THR A 406 16.48 17.14 -10.49
CA THR A 406 17.70 16.43 -10.93
C THR A 406 18.69 16.38 -9.78
N TYR A 407 19.31 15.22 -9.59
CA TYR A 407 20.17 14.94 -8.45
C TYR A 407 21.44 14.22 -8.85
N ASP A 408 22.51 14.48 -8.08
CA ASP A 408 23.70 13.66 -8.04
C ASP A 408 23.64 12.78 -6.78
N LEU A 409 23.98 11.50 -6.93
CA LEU A 409 24.05 10.54 -5.85
C LEU A 409 25.48 10.18 -5.53
N ALA A 410 25.81 10.01 -4.27
CA ALA A 410 27.11 9.49 -3.86
C ALA A 410 27.01 8.57 -2.64
N VAL A 411 27.94 7.64 -2.55
CA VAL A 411 28.23 6.81 -1.39
C VAL A 411 29.57 7.19 -0.85
N ALA A 412 29.64 7.57 0.43
CA ALA A 412 30.88 7.94 1.11
C ALA A 412 31.15 7.00 2.29
N GLU A 413 32.39 6.93 2.75
CA GLU A 413 32.72 6.33 4.06
C GLU A 413 31.99 7.08 5.18
N ALA A 414 31.35 6.34 6.07
CA ALA A 414 30.51 6.93 7.12
C ALA A 414 31.26 7.97 7.98
N GLY A 415 30.61 9.13 8.14
CA GLY A 415 31.16 10.26 8.91
C GLY A 415 32.29 10.99 8.22
N THR A 416 32.57 10.72 6.95
CA THR A 416 33.64 11.38 6.17
C THR A 416 33.09 11.99 4.89
N THR A 417 33.97 12.69 4.14
CA THR A 417 33.70 13.17 2.78
C THR A 417 34.45 12.35 1.72
N ASN A 418 34.96 11.18 2.11
CA ASN A 418 35.65 10.28 1.19
C ASN A 418 34.63 9.55 0.32
N ILE A 419 34.40 10.02 -0.89
CA ILE A 419 33.43 9.43 -1.84
C ILE A 419 34.01 8.12 -2.39
N LEU A 420 33.25 7.05 -2.21
CA LEU A 420 33.53 5.72 -2.72
C LEU A 420 32.91 5.52 -4.12
N LEU A 421 31.65 5.92 -4.27
CA LEU A 421 30.89 5.82 -5.51
C LEU A 421 30.15 7.14 -5.78
N ILE A 422 29.99 7.46 -7.06
CA ILE A 422 29.22 8.65 -7.49
C ILE A 422 28.43 8.32 -8.76
N ASN A 423 27.21 8.84 -8.86
CA ASN A 423 26.41 8.82 -10.09
C ASN A 423 25.85 10.24 -10.32
N THR A 424 26.32 10.89 -11.37
CA THR A 424 25.90 12.24 -11.83
C THR A 424 24.99 12.16 -13.07
N ASN A 425 24.57 10.98 -13.45
CA ASN A 425 23.65 10.74 -14.57
C ASN A 425 22.30 10.22 -14.11
N VAL A 426 21.85 10.64 -12.93
CA VAL A 426 20.54 10.27 -12.40
C VAL A 426 19.47 10.92 -13.28
N PRO A 427 18.51 10.16 -13.84
CA PRO A 427 17.41 10.74 -14.59
C PRO A 427 16.62 11.72 -13.70
N ALA A 428 16.05 12.76 -14.34
CA ALA A 428 15.19 13.69 -13.62
C ALA A 428 14.03 12.94 -12.94
N LEU A 429 13.91 13.12 -11.63
CA LEU A 429 12.85 12.53 -10.84
C LEU A 429 11.59 13.39 -10.95
N ALA A 430 10.46 12.78 -11.27
CA ALA A 430 9.15 13.41 -11.22
C ALA A 430 8.38 12.91 -10.00
N ASN A 431 7.42 13.71 -9.56
CA ASN A 431 6.44 13.25 -8.58
C ASN A 431 5.74 12.00 -9.13
N GLY A 432 5.54 11.02 -8.27
CA GLY A 432 4.97 9.72 -8.66
C GLY A 432 6.00 8.69 -9.11
N ASN A 433 7.25 9.08 -9.39
CA ASN A 433 8.27 8.10 -9.70
C ASN A 433 8.60 7.22 -8.49
N VAL A 434 8.82 5.96 -8.77
CA VAL A 434 9.40 4.99 -7.84
C VAL A 434 10.69 4.48 -8.47
N VAL A 435 11.80 4.59 -7.75
CA VAL A 435 13.14 4.27 -8.25
C VAL A 435 13.86 3.39 -7.24
N THR A 436 14.53 2.36 -7.71
CA THR A 436 15.47 1.57 -6.91
C THR A 436 16.89 1.97 -7.30
N ALA A 437 17.64 2.54 -6.34
CA ALA A 437 19.06 2.84 -6.42
C ALA A 437 19.82 1.84 -5.56
N PHE A 438 20.81 1.15 -6.14
CA PHE A 438 21.61 0.20 -5.36
C PHE A 438 23.09 0.37 -5.62
N ALA A 439 23.86 0.47 -4.53
CA ALA A 439 25.29 0.61 -4.57
C ALA A 439 25.91 -0.77 -4.78
N THR A 440 26.60 -0.96 -5.91
CA THR A 440 27.39 -2.15 -6.26
C THR A 440 28.87 -1.92 -5.94
N GLU A 441 29.76 -2.78 -6.39
CA GLU A 441 31.21 -2.60 -6.14
C GLU A 441 31.81 -1.39 -6.85
N ASP A 442 31.29 -1.03 -8.01
CA ASP A 442 31.87 -0.04 -8.90
C ASP A 442 30.91 1.07 -9.35
N SER A 443 29.63 0.99 -8.99
CA SER A 443 28.66 2.00 -9.38
C SER A 443 27.51 2.16 -8.39
N ILE A 444 26.68 3.17 -8.65
CA ILE A 444 25.31 3.29 -8.11
C ILE A 444 24.39 3.03 -9.30
N ALA A 445 23.87 1.81 -9.36
CA ALA A 445 22.92 1.40 -10.38
C ALA A 445 21.51 1.92 -10.07
N LEU A 446 20.72 2.21 -11.10
CA LEU A 446 19.39 2.76 -10.99
C LEU A 446 18.39 1.96 -11.82
N ASN A 447 17.24 1.65 -11.25
CA ASN A 447 16.08 1.11 -11.96
C ASN A 447 14.88 2.02 -11.71
N ILE A 448 14.23 2.46 -12.79
CA ILE A 448 12.96 3.20 -12.69
C ILE A 448 11.85 2.17 -12.67
N ASP A 449 11.19 2.06 -11.54
CA ASP A 449 10.17 1.04 -11.28
C ASP A 449 8.78 1.50 -11.75
N LYS A 450 8.55 2.85 -11.65
CA LYS A 450 7.29 3.48 -12.08
C LYS A 450 7.48 4.97 -12.40
#